data_ccb53cdf725d8afc40d00e7075987619
#
_entry.id   ccb53cdf725d8afc40d00e7075987619
#
_cell.length_a   1.000
_cell.length_b   1.000
_cell.length_c   1.000
_cell.angle_alpha   90.00
_cell.angle_beta   90.00
_cell.angle_gamma   90.00
#
_symmetry.space_group_name_H-M   'P 1'
#
loop_
_entity.id
_entity.type
_entity.pdbx_description
1 polymer ?
#
loop_
_entity_poly.entity_id
_entity_poly.type
_entity_poly.pdbx_seq_one_letter_code
_entity_poly.pdbx_strand_id
1 'polypeptide(L)'
;EKHIIINADIDSDLIITGHEVSLRRAVTNLIDNAIKFTKSTINITAKRNNLYLIIEVTDNGIGIEPDNLSQIFNRMYQTEQSRNKKSNHGIGLGLYFVDKVVHLHHGTITAKSELGVFTTFSITLPLSEKLIE
;
A
#
# COMPACT_ATOMS: atom_id res chain seq x y z
N GLU A 1 -7.23 22.30 3.22
CA GLU A 1 -8.19 21.22 3.08
C GLU A 1 -8.09 20.61 1.68
N LYS A 2 -7.90 19.29 1.59
CA LYS A 2 -7.79 18.61 0.32
C LYS A 2 -9.13 18.04 -0.09
N HIS A 3 -9.47 18.21 -1.36
CA HIS A 3 -10.54 17.46 -1.98
C HIS A 3 -9.90 16.27 -2.72
N ILE A 4 -10.15 15.07 -2.23
CA ILE A 4 -9.52 13.87 -2.77
C ILE A 4 -10.61 13.00 -3.40
N ILE A 5 -10.35 12.55 -4.62
CA ILE A 5 -11.21 11.60 -5.32
C ILE A 5 -10.58 10.22 -5.16
N ILE A 6 -11.34 9.29 -4.61
CA ILE A 6 -10.89 7.90 -4.45
C ILE A 6 -11.71 7.02 -5.38
N ASN A 7 -11.03 6.35 -6.29
CA ASN A 7 -11.63 5.38 -7.19
C ASN A 7 -11.22 3.98 -6.75
N ALA A 8 -12.17 3.06 -6.70
CA ALA A 8 -11.89 1.68 -6.32
C ALA A 8 -12.46 0.73 -7.35
N ASP A 9 -11.67 -0.26 -7.76
CA ASP A 9 -12.08 -1.30 -8.69
C ASP A 9 -11.62 -2.63 -8.11
N ILE A 10 -12.56 -3.37 -7.55
CA ILE A 10 -12.29 -4.57 -6.75
C ILE A 10 -13.03 -5.75 -7.35
N ASP A 11 -12.29 -6.81 -7.70
CA ASP A 11 -12.89 -8.05 -8.15
C ASP A 11 -13.70 -8.69 -7.02
N SER A 12 -14.75 -9.42 -7.39
CA SER A 12 -15.55 -10.17 -6.44
C SER A 12 -14.91 -11.53 -6.16
N ASP A 13 -15.34 -12.16 -5.07
CA ASP A 13 -14.95 -13.53 -4.71
C ASP A 13 -13.46 -13.76 -4.50
N LEU A 14 -12.77 -12.74 -3.99
CA LEU A 14 -11.37 -12.85 -3.62
C LEU A 14 -11.27 -13.25 -2.15
N ILE A 15 -10.76 -14.44 -1.89
CA ILE A 15 -10.63 -14.97 -0.54
C ILE A 15 -9.17 -15.27 -0.24
N ILE A 16 -8.67 -14.70 0.84
CA ILE A 16 -7.35 -15.04 1.35
C ILE A 16 -7.49 -15.54 2.77
N THR A 17 -6.59 -16.42 3.15
CA THR A 17 -6.53 -16.94 4.52
C THR A 17 -5.45 -16.18 5.28
N GLY A 18 -5.80 -15.64 6.43
CA GLY A 18 -4.81 -14.91 7.20
C GLY A 18 -5.40 -14.24 8.42
N HIS A 19 -4.59 -13.40 9.03
CA HIS A 19 -4.95 -12.66 10.23
C HIS A 19 -5.67 -11.38 9.82
N GLU A 20 -6.99 -11.39 9.99
CA GLU A 20 -7.85 -10.30 9.48
C GLU A 20 -7.43 -8.91 9.97
N VAL A 21 -7.18 -8.78 11.28
CA VAL A 21 -6.85 -7.46 11.85
C VAL A 21 -5.55 -6.91 11.28
N SER A 22 -4.52 -7.75 11.17
CA SER A 22 -3.22 -7.33 10.63
C SER A 22 -3.32 -6.96 9.16
N LEU A 23 -4.03 -7.77 8.38
CA LEU A 23 -4.20 -7.52 6.94
C LEU A 23 -4.98 -6.24 6.69
N ARG A 24 -6.05 -6.03 7.44
CA ARG A 24 -6.84 -4.81 7.33
C ARG A 24 -6.00 -3.58 7.65
N ARG A 25 -5.21 -3.67 8.72
CA ARG A 25 -4.34 -2.56 9.12
C ARG A 25 -3.26 -2.28 8.07
N ALA A 26 -2.72 -3.33 7.46
CA ALA A 26 -1.72 -3.16 6.40
C ALA A 26 -2.31 -2.38 5.21
N VAL A 27 -3.49 -2.76 4.75
CA VAL A 27 -4.15 -2.07 3.64
C VAL A 27 -4.50 -0.64 4.04
N THR A 28 -5.03 -0.44 5.24
CA THR A 28 -5.37 0.89 5.75
C THR A 28 -4.13 1.78 5.80
N ASN A 29 -2.99 1.24 6.22
CA ASN A 29 -1.74 2.01 6.24
C ASN A 29 -1.34 2.49 4.85
N LEU A 30 -1.53 1.66 3.82
CA LEU A 30 -1.23 2.08 2.44
C LEU A 30 -2.17 3.19 1.99
N ILE A 31 -3.45 3.08 2.32
CA ILE A 31 -4.43 4.10 1.97
C ILE A 31 -4.15 5.40 2.71
N ASP A 32 -3.86 5.33 4.00
CA ASP A 32 -3.52 6.50 4.80
C ASP A 32 -2.28 7.21 4.24
N ASN A 33 -1.29 6.42 3.83
CA ASN A 33 -0.10 6.98 3.21
C ASN A 33 -0.44 7.71 1.90
N ALA A 34 -1.30 7.11 1.09
CA ALA A 34 -1.75 7.75 -0.16
C ALA A 34 -2.51 9.04 0.12
N ILE A 35 -3.39 9.04 1.12
CA ILE A 35 -4.14 10.25 1.51
C ILE A 35 -3.18 11.36 1.95
N LYS A 36 -2.14 11.00 2.67
CA LYS A 36 -1.15 11.96 3.17
C LYS A 36 -0.40 12.65 2.03
N PHE A 37 -0.06 11.92 0.98
CA PHE A 37 0.83 12.43 -0.08
C PHE A 37 0.16 12.75 -1.39
N THR A 38 -1.07 12.34 -1.62
CA THR A 38 -1.76 12.61 -2.89
C THR A 38 -1.97 14.10 -3.11
N LYS A 39 -2.01 14.49 -4.37
CA LYS A 39 -2.46 15.83 -4.75
C LYS A 39 -3.98 15.87 -4.81
N SER A 40 -4.61 14.90 -5.46
CA SER A 40 -6.06 14.93 -5.68
C SER A 40 -6.71 13.57 -5.89
N THR A 41 -5.99 12.56 -6.35
CA THR A 41 -6.60 11.29 -6.78
C THR A 41 -5.87 10.10 -6.21
N ILE A 42 -6.67 9.12 -5.75
CA ILE A 42 -6.17 7.83 -5.30
C ILE A 42 -6.95 6.77 -6.05
N ASN A 43 -6.25 5.80 -6.65
CA ASN A 43 -6.86 4.66 -7.30
C ASN A 43 -6.49 3.40 -6.54
N ILE A 44 -7.49 2.61 -6.19
CA ILE A 44 -7.31 1.36 -5.46
C ILE A 44 -7.86 0.24 -6.32
N THR A 45 -7.04 -0.78 -6.58
CA THR A 45 -7.49 -1.96 -7.30
C THR A 45 -7.19 -3.21 -6.50
N ALA A 46 -8.05 -4.22 -6.63
CA ALA A 46 -7.83 -5.53 -6.06
C ALA A 46 -8.29 -6.54 -7.11
N LYS A 47 -7.33 -7.22 -7.73
CA LYS A 47 -7.56 -8.06 -8.89
C LYS A 47 -6.95 -9.44 -8.71
N ARG A 48 -7.62 -10.43 -9.28
CA ARG A 48 -7.04 -11.77 -9.36
C ARG A 48 -6.05 -11.85 -10.51
N ASN A 49 -4.90 -12.42 -10.25
CA ASN A 49 -3.92 -12.80 -11.27
C ASN A 49 -3.47 -14.23 -10.97
N ASN A 50 -4.05 -15.20 -11.66
CA ASN A 50 -3.82 -16.63 -11.43
C ASN A 50 -4.18 -17.01 -9.98
N LEU A 51 -3.22 -17.48 -9.20
CA LEU A 51 -3.43 -17.91 -7.82
C LEU A 51 -3.20 -16.80 -6.81
N TYR A 52 -3.05 -15.57 -7.28
CA TYR A 52 -2.71 -14.43 -6.42
C TYR A 52 -3.75 -13.33 -6.50
N LEU A 53 -3.89 -12.63 -5.38
CA LEU A 53 -4.57 -11.35 -5.30
C LEU A 53 -3.52 -10.25 -5.38
N ILE A 54 -3.75 -9.29 -6.26
CA ILE A 54 -2.88 -8.12 -6.34
C ILE A 54 -3.68 -6.90 -5.94
N ILE A 55 -3.24 -6.24 -4.88
CA ILE A 55 -3.84 -4.99 -4.40
C ILE A 55 -2.89 -3.86 -4.73
N GLU A 56 -3.39 -2.86 -5.45
CA GLU A 56 -2.58 -1.69 -5.78
C GLU A 56 -3.25 -0.42 -5.26
N VAL A 57 -2.44 0.45 -4.67
CA VAL A 57 -2.86 1.77 -4.22
C VAL A 57 -1.97 2.78 -4.91
N THR A 58 -2.55 3.61 -5.78
CA THR A 58 -1.83 4.61 -6.55
C THR A 58 -2.32 5.99 -6.19
N ASP A 59 -1.40 6.89 -5.87
CA ASP A 59 -1.71 8.30 -5.69
C ASP A 59 -0.97 9.14 -6.75
N ASN A 60 -1.49 10.33 -7.02
CA ASN A 60 -0.87 11.29 -7.94
C ASN A 60 -0.10 12.37 -7.18
N GLY A 61 0.62 11.96 -6.16
CA GLY A 61 1.29 12.88 -5.25
C GLY A 61 2.72 13.23 -5.61
N ILE A 62 3.47 13.52 -4.56
CA ILE A 62 4.84 14.03 -4.72
C ILE A 62 5.81 12.99 -5.26
N GLY A 63 5.46 11.71 -5.20
CA GLY A 63 6.38 10.66 -5.61
C GLY A 63 7.51 10.43 -4.62
N ILE A 64 8.38 9.51 -4.98
CA ILE A 64 9.53 9.13 -4.15
C ILE A 64 10.77 9.18 -5.02
N GLU A 65 11.83 9.80 -4.52
CA GLU A 65 13.10 9.83 -5.24
C GLU A 65 13.64 8.41 -5.43
N PRO A 66 14.22 8.11 -6.61
CA PRO A 66 14.75 6.76 -6.87
C PRO A 66 15.70 6.24 -5.80
N ASP A 67 16.55 7.10 -5.25
CA ASP A 67 17.51 6.71 -4.22
C ASP A 67 16.83 6.28 -2.92
N ASN A 68 15.59 6.69 -2.71
CA ASN A 68 14.86 6.38 -1.49
C ASN A 68 13.99 5.14 -1.62
N LEU A 69 13.64 4.72 -2.84
CA LEU A 69 12.74 3.59 -3.04
C LEU A 69 13.19 2.29 -2.38
N SER A 70 14.49 2.05 -2.35
CA SER A 70 15.03 0.83 -1.73
C SER A 70 14.97 0.85 -0.21
N GLN A 71 14.67 1.99 0.39
CA GLN A 71 14.71 2.16 1.85
C GLN A 71 13.36 2.37 2.50
N ILE A 72 12.31 2.60 1.69
CA ILE A 72 11.02 3.03 2.25
C ILE A 72 10.35 2.00 3.16
N PHE A 73 10.72 0.73 3.05
CA PHE A 73 10.19 -0.33 3.91
C PHE A 73 11.05 -0.58 5.14
N ASN A 74 12.16 0.13 5.28
CA ASN A 74 13.00 0.01 6.46
C ASN A 74 12.32 0.64 7.67
N ARG A 75 12.57 0.04 8.82
CA ARG A 75 11.99 0.54 10.06
C ARG A 75 12.43 1.99 10.32
N MET A 76 11.49 2.82 10.73
CA MET A 76 11.72 4.23 11.06
C MET A 76 12.14 5.10 9.88
N TYR A 77 12.05 4.58 8.65
CA TYR A 77 12.36 5.41 7.50
C TYR A 77 11.30 6.51 7.32
N GLN A 78 11.78 7.73 7.08
CA GLN A 78 10.92 8.87 6.72
C GLN A 78 11.62 9.73 5.68
N THR A 79 10.84 10.26 4.72
CA THR A 79 11.33 11.32 3.85
C THR A 79 11.32 12.63 4.62
N GLU A 80 12.04 13.61 4.10
CA GLU A 80 12.08 14.94 4.72
C GLU A 80 10.70 15.59 4.74
N GLN A 81 9.93 15.45 3.68
CA GLN A 81 8.56 15.97 3.65
C GLN A 81 7.70 15.34 4.73
N SER A 82 7.88 14.05 4.96
CA SER A 82 7.14 13.34 5.98
C SER A 82 7.50 13.83 7.38
N ARG A 83 8.79 14.11 7.63
CA ARG A 83 9.24 14.64 8.92
C ARG A 83 8.68 16.02 9.21
N ASN A 84 8.55 16.84 8.18
CA ASN A 84 8.09 18.22 8.34
C ASN A 84 6.60 18.32 8.55
N LYS A 85 5.85 17.28 8.27
CA LYS A 85 4.44 17.24 8.59
C LYS A 85 4.29 16.88 10.05
N LYS A 86 3.48 17.62 10.76
CA LYS A 86 3.22 17.40 12.19
C LYS A 86 2.37 16.15 12.44
N SER A 87 2.39 15.22 11.53
CA SER A 87 1.68 13.97 11.69
C SER A 87 2.51 13.06 12.58
N ASN A 88 1.96 12.70 13.73
CA ASN A 88 2.62 11.78 14.64
C ASN A 88 2.63 10.35 14.13
N HIS A 89 1.96 10.09 13.03
CA HIS A 89 1.85 8.76 12.48
C HIS A 89 2.99 8.44 11.53
N GLY A 90 3.86 9.41 11.28
CA GLY A 90 4.94 9.29 10.31
C GLY A 90 6.27 8.89 10.89
N ILE A 91 6.34 8.10 11.92
CA ILE A 91 7.63 7.69 12.48
C ILE A 91 8.27 6.52 11.73
N GLY A 92 7.76 6.21 10.53
CA GLY A 92 8.39 5.22 9.66
C GLY A 92 8.03 3.79 9.95
N LEU A 93 6.97 3.55 10.73
CA LEU A 93 6.55 2.19 11.06
C LEU A 93 5.46 1.66 10.14
N GLY A 94 4.73 2.55 9.47
CA GLY A 94 3.59 2.15 8.64
C GLY A 94 3.95 1.19 7.52
N LEU A 95 4.92 1.57 6.68
CA LEU A 95 5.34 0.72 5.57
C LEU A 95 6.13 -0.49 6.04
N TYR A 96 6.93 -0.34 7.08
CA TYR A 96 7.62 -1.47 7.70
C TYR A 96 6.62 -2.52 8.19
N PHE A 97 5.55 -2.07 8.85
CA PHE A 97 4.48 -2.96 9.30
C PHE A 97 3.82 -3.70 8.13
N VAL A 98 3.48 -2.96 7.06
CA VAL A 98 2.88 -3.56 5.87
C VAL A 98 3.78 -4.66 5.30
N ASP A 99 5.06 -4.36 5.15
CA ASP A 99 6.02 -5.32 4.64
C ASP A 99 6.07 -6.59 5.50
N LYS A 100 6.10 -6.44 6.82
CA LYS A 100 6.12 -7.59 7.73
C LYS A 100 4.84 -8.43 7.64
N VAL A 101 3.68 -7.78 7.64
CA VAL A 101 2.41 -8.48 7.55
C VAL A 101 2.30 -9.25 6.24
N VAL A 102 2.66 -8.60 5.14
CA VAL A 102 2.58 -9.22 3.82
C VAL A 102 3.50 -10.44 3.74
N HIS A 103 4.73 -10.31 4.24
CA HIS A 103 5.66 -11.46 4.25
C HIS A 103 5.18 -12.60 5.13
N LEU A 104 4.57 -12.31 6.28
CA LEU A 104 3.99 -13.34 7.15
C LEU A 104 2.84 -14.08 6.46
N HIS A 105 2.23 -13.46 5.47
CA HIS A 105 1.13 -14.06 4.68
C HIS A 105 1.62 -14.63 3.35
N HIS A 106 2.92 -14.85 3.23
CA HIS A 106 3.54 -15.43 2.02
C HIS A 106 3.40 -14.56 0.78
N GLY A 107 3.29 -13.27 0.98
CA GLY A 107 3.16 -12.31 -0.10
C GLY A 107 4.38 -11.44 -0.26
N THR A 108 4.27 -10.47 -1.15
CA THR A 108 5.31 -9.48 -1.40
C THR A 108 4.68 -8.10 -1.53
N ILE A 109 5.48 -7.08 -1.25
CA ILE A 109 5.09 -5.69 -1.49
C ILE A 109 6.17 -5.02 -2.32
N THR A 110 5.74 -4.23 -3.29
CA THR A 110 6.65 -3.44 -4.13
C THR A 110 6.13 -2.02 -4.24
N ALA A 111 7.01 -1.12 -4.63
CA ALA A 111 6.65 0.27 -4.88
C ALA A 111 7.23 0.72 -6.21
N LYS A 112 6.44 1.49 -6.95
CA LYS A 112 6.89 2.19 -8.14
C LYS A 112 6.52 3.65 -7.97
N SER A 113 7.39 4.52 -8.42
CA SER A 113 7.13 5.95 -8.26
C SER A 113 7.89 6.75 -9.31
N GLU A 114 7.30 7.88 -9.67
CA GLU A 114 7.97 8.90 -10.45
C GLU A 114 7.84 10.21 -9.69
N LEU A 115 8.96 10.80 -9.37
CA LEU A 115 8.99 12.02 -8.57
C LEU A 115 8.13 13.11 -9.20
N GLY A 116 7.23 13.66 -8.40
CA GLY A 116 6.31 14.70 -8.86
C GLY A 116 5.09 14.20 -9.62
N VAL A 117 4.98 12.90 -9.88
CA VAL A 117 3.92 12.36 -10.74
C VAL A 117 3.02 11.37 -10.00
N PHE A 118 3.60 10.28 -9.47
CA PHE A 118 2.78 9.25 -8.83
C PHE A 118 3.60 8.36 -7.91
N THR A 119 2.88 7.62 -7.06
CA THR A 119 3.42 6.47 -6.30
C THR A 119 2.39 5.35 -6.33
N THR A 120 2.83 4.14 -6.63
CA THR A 120 2.01 2.93 -6.57
C THR A 120 2.65 1.92 -5.63
N PHE A 121 1.88 1.46 -4.65
CA PHE A 121 2.25 0.33 -3.82
C PHE A 121 1.44 -0.88 -4.28
N SER A 122 2.12 -2.01 -4.49
CA SER A 122 1.49 -3.26 -4.93
C SER A 122 1.74 -4.36 -3.92
N ILE A 123 0.68 -4.95 -3.41
CA ILE A 123 0.74 -6.13 -2.54
C ILE A 123 0.27 -7.33 -3.34
N THR A 124 1.04 -8.41 -3.30
CA THR A 124 0.67 -9.68 -3.91
C THR A 124 0.51 -10.70 -2.79
N LEU A 125 -0.67 -11.33 -2.72
CA LEU A 125 -0.98 -12.33 -1.69
C LEU A 125 -1.55 -13.58 -2.35
N PRO A 126 -1.20 -14.79 -1.83
CA PRO A 126 -1.81 -16.00 -2.38
C PRO A 126 -3.29 -16.07 -2.03
N LEU A 127 -4.10 -16.43 -3.03
CA LEU A 127 -5.52 -16.65 -2.81
C LEU A 127 -5.75 -18.01 -2.16
N SER A 128 -6.79 -18.09 -1.34
CA SER A 128 -7.22 -19.37 -0.78
C SER A 128 -7.85 -20.22 -1.87
N GLU A 129 -7.56 -21.52 -1.85
CA GLU A 129 -8.24 -22.45 -2.74
C GLU A 129 -9.70 -22.60 -2.28
N LYS A 130 -10.61 -22.51 -3.24
CA LYS A 130 -12.00 -22.84 -2.96
C LYS A 130 -12.12 -24.35 -2.81
N LEU A 131 -12.68 -24.78 -1.68
CA LEU A 131 -13.07 -26.17 -1.56
C LEU A 131 -14.24 -26.43 -2.52
N ILE A 132 -14.00 -27.32 -3.46
CA ILE A 132 -15.05 -27.77 -4.36
C ILE A 132 -15.63 -29.03 -3.74
N GLU A 133 -16.88 -28.95 -3.34
CA GLU A 133 -17.60 -30.11 -2.82
C GLU A 133 -18.44 -30.73 -3.93
#